data_5e786e05050e0eb477ff6abc8e1940ce
#
_entry.id   5e786e05050e0eb477ff6abc8e1940ce
#
_cell.length_a   1.000
_cell.length_b   1.000
_cell.length_c   1.000
_cell.angle_alpha   90.00
_cell.angle_beta   90.00
_cell.angle_gamma   90.00
#
_symmetry.space_group_name_H-M   'P 1'
#
loop_
_entity.id
_entity.type
_entity.pdbx_description
1 polymer ?
#
loop_
_entity_poly.entity_id
_entity_poly.type
_entity_poly.pdbx_seq_one_letter_code
_entity_poly.pdbx_strand_id
1 'polypeptide(L)'
;PVAPGDVDYILLTHAHIDHSGNIPLLVKKGFSGEIITTFATADLCDIMLRDSAHIQMFEAEWRNRKGRREGKPEFIPAYTMEDAMGVLRNFVRCPYDKIIKPAEGIEVRFVDAGHLLGSSSIEIWLTEDDKKEKIVFSGDIGNLNQPLIKDPVYIKEADYVVMESTY
;
A
#
# COMPACT_ATOMS: atom_id res chain seq x y z
N PRO A 1 -2.29 10.00 16.97
CA PRO A 1 -2.22 9.78 15.53
C PRO A 1 -0.92 10.43 15.02
N VAL A 2 -0.19 9.70 14.17
CA VAL A 2 1.03 10.20 13.51
C VAL A 2 0.59 11.12 12.38
N ALA A 3 1.24 12.30 12.23
CA ALA A 3 0.96 13.16 11.10
C ALA A 3 1.59 12.55 9.83
N PRO A 4 0.94 12.61 8.65
CA PRO A 4 1.50 12.03 7.42
C PRO A 4 2.89 12.57 7.07
N GLY A 5 3.19 13.83 7.41
CA GLY A 5 4.51 14.43 7.20
C GLY A 5 5.63 13.88 8.08
N ASP A 6 5.29 13.14 9.13
CA ASP A 6 6.26 12.52 10.05
C ASP A 6 6.57 11.07 9.65
N VAL A 7 6.01 10.58 8.54
CA VAL A 7 6.22 9.23 8.01
C VAL A 7 7.27 9.28 6.90
N ASP A 8 8.35 8.52 7.05
CA ASP A 8 9.42 8.44 6.04
C ASP A 8 9.15 7.39 4.98
N TYR A 9 8.57 6.24 5.36
CA TYR A 9 8.36 5.09 4.47
C TYR A 9 6.97 4.51 4.62
N ILE A 10 6.39 4.12 3.48
CA ILE A 10 5.23 3.25 3.40
C ILE A 10 5.69 1.95 2.74
N LEU A 11 5.47 0.81 3.40
CA LEU A 11 5.70 -0.51 2.82
C LEU A 11 4.35 -1.06 2.38
N LEU A 12 4.15 -1.25 1.08
CA LEU A 12 2.86 -1.66 0.52
C LEU A 12 2.91 -3.12 0.11
N THR A 13 2.06 -3.95 0.70
CA THR A 13 1.99 -5.39 0.44
C THR A 13 1.45 -5.70 -0.94
N HIS A 14 0.38 -5.04 -1.36
CA HIS A 14 -0.29 -5.25 -2.65
C HIS A 14 -1.21 -4.09 -3.03
N ALA A 15 -1.76 -4.14 -4.26
CA ALA A 15 -2.43 -3.01 -4.88
C ALA A 15 -3.93 -2.90 -4.59
N HIS A 16 -4.58 -3.82 -3.85
CA HIS A 16 -6.00 -3.70 -3.54
C HIS A 16 -6.32 -2.37 -2.88
N ILE A 17 -7.51 -1.84 -3.18
CA ILE A 17 -7.86 -0.47 -2.85
C ILE A 17 -8.03 -0.22 -1.35
N ASP A 18 -8.39 -1.23 -0.58
CA ASP A 18 -8.46 -1.20 0.88
C ASP A 18 -7.06 -1.10 1.54
N HIS A 19 -6.00 -1.52 0.84
CA HIS A 19 -4.61 -1.36 1.27
C HIS A 19 -3.93 -0.11 0.68
N SER A 20 -4.17 0.20 -0.59
CA SER A 20 -3.47 1.27 -1.32
C SER A 20 -4.27 2.58 -1.42
N GLY A 21 -5.61 2.52 -1.33
CA GLY A 21 -6.50 3.60 -1.74
C GLY A 21 -6.40 4.90 -0.96
N ASN A 22 -5.84 4.89 0.25
CA ASN A 22 -5.62 6.09 1.05
C ASN A 22 -4.25 6.76 0.82
N ILE A 23 -3.37 6.15 0.03
CA ILE A 23 -2.02 6.69 -0.21
C ILE A 23 -2.07 8.10 -0.84
N PRO A 24 -2.91 8.39 -1.87
CA PRO A 24 -3.02 9.75 -2.40
C PRO A 24 -3.45 10.77 -1.36
N LEU A 25 -4.33 10.39 -0.43
CA LEU A 25 -4.75 11.25 0.66
C LEU A 25 -3.62 11.55 1.64
N LEU A 26 -2.74 10.56 1.92
CA LEU A 26 -1.57 10.77 2.78
C LEU A 26 -0.60 11.77 2.14
N VAL A 27 -0.33 11.65 0.84
CA VAL A 27 0.52 12.59 0.10
C VAL A 27 -0.10 13.99 0.10
N LYS A 28 -1.40 14.10 -0.16
CA LYS A 28 -2.14 15.37 -0.07
C LYS A 28 -2.06 16.02 1.32
N LYS A 29 -1.93 15.21 2.37
CA LYS A 29 -1.79 15.65 3.78
C LYS A 29 -0.34 15.82 4.25
N GLY A 30 0.64 15.78 3.34
CA GLY A 30 2.03 16.13 3.64
C GLY A 30 3.02 14.95 3.67
N PHE A 31 2.58 13.70 3.40
CA PHE A 31 3.53 12.61 3.20
C PHE A 31 4.40 12.90 1.98
N SER A 32 5.71 12.87 2.15
CA SER A 32 6.71 13.10 1.09
C SER A 32 7.76 12.00 0.98
N GLY A 33 7.63 10.95 1.78
CA GLY A 33 8.55 9.82 1.85
C GLY A 33 8.42 8.87 0.66
N GLU A 34 9.03 7.70 0.79
CA GLU A 34 9.03 6.66 -0.23
C GLU A 34 7.95 5.60 0.03
N ILE A 35 7.33 5.12 -1.06
CA ILE A 35 6.37 4.02 -1.05
C ILE A 35 7.08 2.82 -1.68
N ILE A 36 7.54 1.91 -0.82
CA ILE A 36 8.34 0.76 -1.25
C ILE A 36 7.41 -0.44 -1.48
N THR A 37 7.48 -1.03 -2.66
CA THR A 37 6.66 -2.17 -3.03
C THR A 37 7.26 -2.94 -4.20
N THR A 38 6.65 -4.07 -4.58
CA THR A 38 7.07 -4.84 -5.75
C THR A 38 6.78 -4.11 -7.07
N PHE A 39 7.48 -4.50 -8.14
CA PHE A 39 7.28 -3.91 -9.48
C PHE A 39 5.82 -3.97 -9.92
N ALA A 40 5.21 -5.17 -9.86
CA ALA A 40 3.85 -5.35 -10.34
C ALA A 40 2.81 -4.63 -9.47
N THR A 41 3.01 -4.58 -8.15
CA THR A 41 2.14 -3.78 -7.25
C THR A 41 2.20 -2.30 -7.62
N ALA A 42 3.38 -1.75 -7.89
CA ALA A 42 3.50 -0.34 -8.30
C ALA A 42 2.78 -0.07 -9.64
N ASP A 43 2.89 -0.98 -10.61
CA ASP A 43 2.22 -0.87 -11.91
C ASP A 43 0.68 -0.96 -11.76
N LEU A 44 0.20 -1.88 -10.92
CA LEU A 44 -1.23 -1.99 -10.63
C LEU A 44 -1.76 -0.77 -9.86
N CYS A 45 -0.98 -0.21 -8.94
CA CYS A 45 -1.37 1.02 -8.21
C CYS A 45 -1.58 2.21 -9.15
N ASP A 46 -0.81 2.34 -10.24
CA ASP A 46 -1.05 3.39 -11.23
C ASP A 46 -2.47 3.30 -11.82
N ILE A 47 -2.92 2.10 -12.11
CA ILE A 47 -4.28 1.86 -12.65
C ILE A 47 -5.32 2.03 -11.54
N MET A 48 -5.15 1.36 -10.41
CA MET A 48 -6.13 1.29 -9.32
C MET A 48 -6.40 2.64 -8.67
N LEU A 49 -5.35 3.44 -8.44
CA LEU A 49 -5.49 4.75 -7.81
C LEU A 49 -6.16 5.77 -8.72
N ARG A 50 -5.90 5.71 -10.03
CA ARG A 50 -6.61 6.54 -11.03
C ARG A 50 -8.08 6.16 -11.11
N ASP A 51 -8.40 4.88 -11.16
CA ASP A 51 -9.79 4.39 -11.19
C ASP A 51 -10.54 4.82 -9.92
N SER A 52 -9.93 4.64 -8.75
CA SER A 52 -10.50 5.10 -7.48
C SER A 52 -10.75 6.61 -7.45
N ALA A 53 -9.80 7.42 -7.94
CA ALA A 53 -9.99 8.86 -8.05
C ALA A 53 -11.17 9.22 -8.98
N HIS A 54 -11.25 8.55 -10.12
CA HIS A 54 -12.35 8.74 -11.07
C HIS A 54 -13.72 8.43 -10.44
N ILE A 55 -13.83 7.29 -9.76
CA ILE A 55 -15.06 6.88 -9.08
C ILE A 55 -15.46 7.91 -8.00
N GLN A 56 -14.52 8.33 -7.15
CA GLN A 56 -14.78 9.31 -6.10
C GLN A 56 -15.21 10.67 -6.65
N MET A 57 -14.58 11.13 -7.72
CA MET A 57 -14.95 12.40 -8.38
C MET A 57 -16.34 12.30 -9.00
N PHE A 58 -16.66 11.21 -9.69
CA PHE A 58 -17.99 10.98 -10.27
C PHE A 58 -19.08 10.91 -9.19
N GLU A 59 -18.80 10.22 -8.10
CA GLU A 59 -19.72 10.14 -6.96
C GLU A 59 -19.95 11.52 -6.31
N ALA A 60 -18.88 12.32 -6.18
CA ALA A 60 -18.96 13.68 -5.66
C ALA A 60 -19.84 14.56 -6.56
N GLU A 61 -19.68 14.51 -7.87
CA GLU A 61 -20.52 15.24 -8.81
C GLU A 61 -22.00 14.84 -8.72
N TRP A 62 -22.26 13.53 -8.63
CA TRP A 62 -23.63 13.01 -8.50
C TRP A 62 -24.28 13.46 -7.20
N ARG A 63 -23.57 13.32 -6.05
CA ARG A 63 -24.02 13.79 -4.74
C ARG A 63 -24.31 15.29 -4.73
N ASN A 64 -23.43 16.09 -5.34
CA ASN A 64 -23.55 17.53 -5.40
C ASN A 64 -24.72 17.98 -6.27
N ARG A 65 -24.97 17.32 -7.41
CA ARG A 65 -26.18 17.60 -8.23
C ARG A 65 -27.47 17.36 -7.44
N LYS A 66 -27.53 16.29 -6.65
CA LYS A 66 -28.69 15.99 -5.79
C LYS A 66 -28.75 16.97 -4.61
N GLY A 67 -27.63 17.18 -3.91
CA GLY A 67 -27.53 18.02 -2.71
C GLY A 67 -27.88 19.49 -2.95
N ARG A 68 -27.53 20.06 -4.13
CA ARG A 68 -27.88 21.45 -4.50
C ARG A 68 -29.38 21.71 -4.46
N ARG A 69 -30.20 20.73 -4.82
CA ARG A 69 -31.68 20.85 -4.78
C ARG A 69 -32.23 20.83 -3.33
N GLU A 70 -31.43 20.30 -2.40
CA GLU A 70 -31.78 20.14 -0.98
C GLU A 70 -31.04 21.15 -0.08
N GLY A 71 -30.24 22.07 -0.65
CA GLY A 71 -29.47 23.07 0.12
C GLY A 71 -28.34 22.46 0.96
N LYS A 72 -27.88 21.24 0.63
CA LYS A 72 -26.77 20.57 1.34
C LYS A 72 -25.41 21.15 0.98
N PRO A 73 -24.43 21.12 1.92
CA PRO A 73 -23.06 21.51 1.63
C PRO A 73 -22.44 20.64 0.54
N GLU A 74 -21.47 21.19 -0.14
CA GLU A 74 -20.76 20.50 -1.21
C GLU A 74 -19.95 19.32 -0.65
N PHE A 75 -20.09 18.15 -1.27
CA PHE A 75 -19.30 16.96 -0.99
C PHE A 75 -18.01 17.02 -1.81
N ILE A 76 -16.87 16.93 -1.13
CA ILE A 76 -15.54 16.97 -1.73
C ILE A 76 -14.95 15.57 -1.71
N PRO A 77 -14.40 15.04 -2.83
CA PRO A 77 -13.73 13.73 -2.83
C PRO A 77 -12.48 13.79 -1.95
N ALA A 78 -12.07 12.63 -1.40
CA ALA A 78 -10.89 12.54 -0.55
C ALA A 78 -9.63 13.02 -1.29
N TYR A 79 -9.51 12.67 -2.56
CA TYR A 79 -8.45 13.12 -3.46
C TYR A 79 -8.96 13.16 -4.91
N THR A 80 -8.21 13.86 -5.75
CA THR A 80 -8.52 14.05 -7.19
C THR A 80 -7.65 13.13 -8.04
N MET A 81 -7.92 13.15 -9.36
CA MET A 81 -7.06 12.47 -10.34
C MET A 81 -5.62 13.00 -10.32
N GLU A 82 -5.44 14.31 -10.15
CA GLU A 82 -4.12 14.92 -10.04
C GLU A 82 -3.37 14.43 -8.80
N ASP A 83 -4.05 14.35 -7.66
CA ASP A 83 -3.49 13.80 -6.42
C ASP A 83 -3.04 12.34 -6.64
N ALA A 84 -3.88 11.50 -7.28
CA ALA A 84 -3.56 10.10 -7.56
C ALA A 84 -2.36 9.93 -8.51
N MET A 85 -2.27 10.75 -9.55
CA MET A 85 -1.12 10.75 -10.47
C MET A 85 0.15 11.27 -9.79
N GLY A 86 0.03 12.26 -8.92
CA GLY A 86 1.14 12.85 -8.19
C GLY A 86 1.86 11.88 -7.27
N VAL A 87 1.17 10.88 -6.75
CA VAL A 87 1.71 9.83 -5.86
C VAL A 87 2.73 8.92 -6.55
N LEU A 88 2.61 8.71 -7.86
CA LEU A 88 3.42 7.72 -8.58
C LEU A 88 4.93 7.99 -8.51
N ARG A 89 5.32 9.23 -8.33
CA ARG A 89 6.72 9.63 -8.13
C ARG A 89 7.33 9.16 -6.81
N ASN A 90 6.51 8.83 -5.83
CA ASN A 90 6.95 8.36 -4.51
C ASN A 90 7.21 6.85 -4.49
N PHE A 91 6.83 6.10 -5.53
CA PHE A 91 7.01 4.67 -5.57
C PHE A 91 8.47 4.26 -5.82
N VAL A 92 9.00 3.46 -4.92
CA VAL A 92 10.27 2.75 -5.04
C VAL A 92 9.97 1.28 -5.28
N ARG A 93 10.39 0.78 -6.44
CA ARG A 93 10.10 -0.59 -6.91
C ARG A 93 11.23 -1.53 -6.51
N CYS A 94 10.89 -2.69 -5.96
CA CYS A 94 11.86 -3.70 -5.59
C CYS A 94 11.47 -5.10 -6.11
N PRO A 95 12.45 -5.97 -6.37
CA PRO A 95 12.18 -7.37 -6.69
C PRO A 95 11.82 -8.16 -5.44
N TYR A 96 11.15 -9.29 -5.62
CA TYR A 96 10.99 -10.30 -4.57
C TYR A 96 12.34 -10.84 -4.09
N ASP A 97 12.35 -11.35 -2.88
CA ASP A 97 13.44 -12.09 -2.23
C ASP A 97 14.76 -11.33 -2.03
N LYS A 98 14.79 -10.04 -2.41
CA LYS A 98 15.96 -9.19 -2.21
C LYS A 98 15.82 -8.34 -0.96
N ILE A 99 16.85 -8.37 -0.11
CA ILE A 99 16.94 -7.47 1.04
C ILE A 99 17.29 -6.07 0.54
N ILE A 100 16.49 -5.10 0.92
CA ILE A 100 16.73 -3.67 0.74
C ILE A 100 16.91 -2.99 2.10
N LYS A 101 17.60 -1.87 2.13
CA LYS A 101 17.90 -1.10 3.36
C LYS A 101 17.40 0.33 3.18
N PRO A 102 16.14 0.62 3.53
CA PRO A 102 15.60 1.98 3.39
C PRO A 102 16.32 2.99 4.29
N ALA A 103 16.72 2.57 5.49
CA ALA A 103 17.45 3.39 6.45
C ALA A 103 18.45 2.54 7.24
N GLU A 104 19.33 3.19 8.00
CA GLU A 104 20.20 2.53 8.94
C GLU A 104 19.40 1.75 9.98
N GLY A 105 19.80 0.51 10.27
CA GLY A 105 19.10 -0.38 11.19
C GLY A 105 17.81 -0.99 10.65
N ILE A 106 17.39 -0.68 9.41
CA ILE A 106 16.16 -1.21 8.81
C ILE A 106 16.49 -2.02 7.56
N GLU A 107 16.16 -3.31 7.58
CA GLU A 107 16.23 -4.19 6.42
C GLU A 107 14.82 -4.70 6.08
N VAL A 108 14.48 -4.78 4.79
CA VAL A 108 13.15 -5.17 4.33
C VAL A 108 13.29 -6.18 3.18
N ARG A 109 12.44 -7.21 3.18
CA ARG A 109 12.31 -8.16 2.08
C ARG A 109 10.83 -8.40 1.78
N PHE A 110 10.48 -8.38 0.50
CA PHE A 110 9.17 -8.74 0.00
C PHE A 110 9.22 -10.18 -0.53
N VAL A 111 8.31 -11.04 -0.07
CA VAL A 111 8.17 -12.42 -0.55
C VAL A 111 6.78 -12.62 -1.14
N ASP A 112 6.67 -13.47 -2.17
CA ASP A 112 5.40 -13.65 -2.88
C ASP A 112 4.32 -14.21 -1.95
N ALA A 113 3.20 -13.49 -1.83
CA ALA A 113 2.06 -13.88 -1.00
C ALA A 113 1.02 -14.71 -1.77
N GLY A 114 1.19 -14.90 -3.08
CA GLY A 114 0.30 -15.73 -3.91
C GLY A 114 -1.15 -15.25 -4.01
N HIS A 115 -1.42 -13.98 -3.68
CA HIS A 115 -2.77 -13.43 -3.61
C HIS A 115 -3.19 -12.77 -4.93
N LEU A 116 -2.35 -11.89 -5.47
CA LEU A 116 -2.50 -11.29 -6.80
C LEU A 116 -1.11 -10.97 -7.38
N LEU A 117 -1.07 -10.51 -8.62
CA LEU A 117 0.19 -10.12 -9.25
C LEU A 117 0.88 -9.02 -8.42
N GLY A 118 2.10 -9.28 -7.99
CA GLY A 118 2.88 -8.36 -7.18
C GLY A 118 2.62 -8.43 -5.69
N SER A 119 1.61 -9.18 -5.23
CA SER A 119 1.30 -9.28 -3.80
C SER A 119 2.45 -9.86 -2.99
N SER A 120 2.64 -9.36 -1.79
CA SER A 120 3.75 -9.77 -0.95
C SER A 120 3.41 -9.80 0.53
N SER A 121 4.00 -10.76 1.24
CA SER A 121 4.28 -10.62 2.65
C SER A 121 5.58 -9.87 2.83
N ILE A 122 5.68 -9.08 3.90
CA ILE A 122 6.83 -8.20 4.14
C ILE A 122 7.54 -8.66 5.40
N GLU A 123 8.84 -8.95 5.28
CA GLU A 123 9.75 -9.18 6.39
C GLU A 123 10.53 -7.90 6.67
N ILE A 124 10.54 -7.48 7.92
CA ILE A 124 11.28 -6.31 8.39
C ILE A 124 12.21 -6.74 9.50
N TRP A 125 13.49 -6.45 9.38
CA TRP A 125 14.46 -6.57 10.45
C TRP A 125 14.81 -5.19 10.97
N LEU A 126 14.62 -4.99 12.26
CA LEU A 126 14.99 -3.77 12.98
C LEU A 126 16.19 -4.08 13.84
N THR A 127 17.23 -3.26 13.74
CA THR A 127 18.46 -3.36 14.55
C THR A 127 18.65 -2.09 15.33
N GLU A 128 18.65 -2.20 16.65
CA GLU A 128 18.92 -1.11 17.60
C GLU A 128 19.75 -1.67 18.77
N ASP A 129 20.79 -0.98 19.18
CA ASP A 129 21.69 -1.36 20.31
C ASP A 129 22.12 -2.84 20.27
N ASP A 130 22.61 -3.30 19.12
CA ASP A 130 23.03 -4.70 18.86
C ASP A 130 21.91 -5.77 18.97
N LYS A 131 20.67 -5.38 19.18
CA LYS A 131 19.52 -6.25 19.10
C LYS A 131 18.93 -6.21 17.71
N LYS A 132 18.63 -7.37 17.16
CA LYS A 132 17.95 -7.50 15.88
C LYS A 132 16.65 -8.27 16.07
N GLU A 133 15.53 -7.64 15.75
CA GLU A 133 14.19 -8.25 15.81
C GLU A 133 13.59 -8.33 14.42
N LYS A 134 12.84 -9.40 14.18
CA LYS A 134 12.16 -9.65 12.91
C LYS A 134 10.66 -9.53 13.07
N ILE A 135 10.05 -8.64 12.30
CA ILE A 135 8.60 -8.45 12.21
C ILE A 135 8.13 -8.90 10.84
N VAL A 136 7.03 -9.62 10.78
CA VAL A 136 6.39 -10.04 9.53
C VAL A 136 4.99 -9.47 9.43
N PHE A 137 4.69 -8.85 8.30
CA PHE A 137 3.35 -8.46 7.89
C PHE A 137 2.90 -9.37 6.76
N SER A 138 1.82 -10.13 6.96
CA SER A 138 1.36 -11.10 5.95
C SER A 138 0.87 -10.43 4.67
N GLY A 139 0.28 -9.24 4.77
CA GLY A 139 -0.65 -8.79 3.74
C GLY A 139 -1.78 -9.81 3.61
N ASP A 140 -2.42 -9.85 2.45
CA ASP A 140 -3.40 -10.88 2.11
C ASP A 140 -2.67 -12.07 1.49
N ILE A 141 -2.95 -13.27 2.00
CA ILE A 141 -2.31 -14.52 1.57
C ILE A 141 -3.23 -15.24 0.59
N GLY A 142 -2.67 -15.63 -0.55
CA GLY A 142 -3.41 -16.36 -1.57
C GLY A 142 -3.54 -17.86 -1.31
N ASN A 143 -4.34 -18.49 -2.16
CA ASN A 143 -4.53 -19.93 -2.13
C ASN A 143 -3.46 -20.65 -2.97
N LEU A 144 -3.23 -21.93 -2.66
CA LEU A 144 -2.35 -22.79 -3.44
C LEU A 144 -2.95 -23.14 -4.80
N ASN A 145 -2.08 -23.42 -5.77
CA ASN A 145 -2.43 -23.89 -7.13
C ASN A 145 -3.34 -22.94 -7.92
N GLN A 146 -3.21 -21.64 -7.72
CA GLN A 146 -3.94 -20.63 -8.49
C GLN A 146 -3.35 -20.52 -9.91
N PRO A 147 -4.20 -20.41 -10.97
CA PRO A 147 -3.69 -20.14 -12.30
C PRO A 147 -3.05 -18.74 -12.37
N LEU A 148 -1.92 -18.63 -13.08
CA LEU A 148 -1.18 -17.38 -13.38
C LEU A 148 -0.44 -16.74 -12.20
N ILE A 149 -0.67 -17.18 -10.97
CA ILE A 149 -0.04 -16.65 -9.76
C ILE A 149 0.77 -17.78 -9.12
N LYS A 150 1.93 -17.44 -8.57
CA LYS A 150 2.73 -18.40 -7.83
C LYS A 150 2.08 -18.72 -6.50
N ASP A 151 2.37 -19.91 -5.97
CA ASP A 151 1.96 -20.25 -4.62
C ASP A 151 2.63 -19.32 -3.59
N PRO A 152 1.96 -19.02 -2.47
CA PRO A 152 2.53 -18.18 -1.43
C PRO A 152 3.80 -18.80 -0.83
N VAL A 153 4.79 -17.96 -0.57
CA VAL A 153 6.01 -18.32 0.13
C VAL A 153 5.78 -18.16 1.63
N TYR A 154 5.84 -19.27 2.37
CA TYR A 154 5.66 -19.26 3.83
C TYR A 154 6.93 -18.85 4.54
N ILE A 155 6.82 -17.81 5.37
CA ILE A 155 7.91 -17.36 6.25
C ILE A 155 7.89 -18.23 7.50
N LYS A 156 9.06 -18.83 7.83
CA LYS A 156 9.14 -19.87 8.87
C LYS A 156 9.40 -19.31 10.28
N GLU A 157 10.05 -18.15 10.36
CA GLU A 157 10.52 -17.60 11.63
C GLU A 157 10.29 -16.09 11.68
N ALA A 158 9.81 -15.60 12.80
CA ALA A 158 9.66 -14.18 13.12
C ALA A 158 9.56 -14.00 14.64
N ASP A 159 9.99 -12.86 15.16
CA ASP A 159 9.76 -12.49 16.55
C ASP A 159 8.34 -11.97 16.74
N TYR A 160 7.83 -11.23 15.75
CA TYR A 160 6.45 -10.69 15.72
C TYR A 160 5.80 -10.94 14.38
N VAL A 161 4.50 -11.25 14.41
CA VAL A 161 3.68 -11.44 13.20
C VAL A 161 2.41 -10.61 13.28
N VAL A 162 2.18 -9.80 12.26
CA VAL A 162 0.91 -9.11 12.00
C VAL A 162 0.27 -9.80 10.79
N MET A 163 -0.81 -10.52 11.03
CA MET A 163 -1.42 -11.41 10.03
C MET A 163 -2.89 -11.07 9.83
N GLU A 164 -3.35 -11.18 8.59
CA GLU A 164 -4.78 -11.13 8.28
C GLU A 164 -5.55 -12.24 9.01
N SER A 165 -6.84 -12.04 9.18
CA SER A 165 -7.76 -13.03 9.76
C SER A 165 -9.10 -13.04 9.02
N THR A 166 -9.04 -12.92 7.68
CA THR A 166 -10.25 -12.77 6.86
C THR A 166 -11.06 -14.07 6.79
N TYR A 167 -10.40 -15.24 6.81
CA TYR A 167 -11.02 -16.58 6.81
C TYR A 167 -10.30 -17.55 7.73
#